data_41373910dd62ab8d03ebea7d82cfe555
#
_entry.id   41373910dd62ab8d03ebea7d82cfe555
#
_cell.length_a   1.000
_cell.length_b   1.000
_cell.length_c   1.000
_cell.angle_alpha   90.00
_cell.angle_beta   90.00
_cell.angle_gamma   90.00
#
_symmetry.space_group_name_H-M   'P 1'
#
loop_
_entity.id
_entity.type
_entity.pdbx_description
1 polymer ?
#
loop_
_entity_poly.entity_id
_entity_poly.type
_entity_poly.pdbx_seq_one_letter_code
_entity_poly.pdbx_strand_id
1 'polypeptide(L)'
;MGKKRKVTLLDFAFTDKEPRPIPRIPYYWMTDEELQSIHKFPYMNGERCPFEFSVRVGEEVYKFNGVIPKGFPWNVADIPFLLQPISYDKHSPFVVQGSLIHDYLLSRKRVLYNDWEMEAKGITPLEFKRITSEIFGYVLRYNGVPYRKAWLMAKFVDLFQYFIPTWYSLNVKEFDLG
;
A
#
# COMPACT_ATOMS: atom_id res chain seq x y z
N MET A 1 -28.16 -9.96 2.68
CA MET A 1 -26.94 -9.60 1.91
C MET A 1 -26.96 -8.10 1.67
N GLY A 2 -26.05 -7.35 2.31
CA GLY A 2 -25.96 -5.91 2.11
C GLY A 2 -25.55 -5.57 0.67
N LYS A 3 -26.21 -4.55 0.10
CA LYS A 3 -25.94 -4.07 -1.26
C LYS A 3 -24.48 -3.62 -1.35
N LYS A 4 -23.71 -4.18 -2.29
CA LYS A 4 -22.29 -3.85 -2.50
C LYS A 4 -22.16 -2.37 -2.86
N ARG A 5 -21.60 -1.56 -1.97
CA ARG A 5 -21.40 -0.12 -2.23
C ARG A 5 -20.25 0.08 -3.21
N LYS A 6 -20.38 1.09 -4.08
CA LYS A 6 -19.31 1.50 -4.97
C LYS A 6 -18.27 2.28 -4.17
N VAL A 7 -17.00 1.92 -4.32
CA VAL A 7 -15.86 2.67 -3.78
C VAL A 7 -15.22 3.47 -4.92
N THR A 8 -14.91 4.72 -4.66
CA THR A 8 -14.24 5.62 -5.61
C THR A 8 -13.26 6.51 -4.86
N LEU A 9 -11.99 6.43 -5.18
CA LEU A 9 -10.99 7.39 -4.71
C LEU A 9 -11.27 8.74 -5.37
N LEU A 10 -11.38 9.80 -4.56
CA LEU A 10 -11.59 11.17 -5.05
C LEU A 10 -10.28 11.89 -5.22
N ASP A 11 -9.41 11.80 -4.21
CA ASP A 11 -8.07 12.38 -4.22
C ASP A 11 -7.11 11.57 -3.33
N PHE A 12 -5.82 11.80 -3.55
CA PHE A 12 -4.71 11.32 -2.72
C PHE A 12 -3.53 12.28 -2.87
N ALA A 13 -2.89 12.63 -1.77
CA ALA A 13 -1.68 13.44 -1.79
C ALA A 13 -0.71 13.07 -0.64
N PHE A 14 0.59 13.16 -0.92
CA PHE A 14 1.60 13.33 0.12
C PHE A 14 1.63 14.82 0.48
N THR A 15 1.48 15.14 1.77
CA THR A 15 1.24 16.54 2.20
C THR A 15 2.50 17.33 2.57
N ASP A 16 3.64 16.64 2.67
CA ASP A 16 4.93 17.25 2.99
C ASP A 16 6.03 16.62 2.14
N LYS A 17 6.45 15.39 2.47
CA LYS A 17 7.50 14.67 1.76
C LYS A 17 6.94 13.44 1.07
N GLU A 18 7.48 13.17 -0.12
CA GLU A 18 7.19 11.93 -0.84
C GLU A 18 8.03 10.76 -0.30
N PRO A 19 7.54 9.53 -0.45
CA PRO A 19 8.30 8.34 -0.09
C PRO A 19 9.64 8.28 -0.81
N ARG A 20 10.68 7.99 -0.04
CA ARG A 20 12.02 7.76 -0.56
C ARG A 20 12.41 6.30 -0.36
N PRO A 21 12.29 5.46 -1.40
CA PRO A 21 12.72 4.07 -1.34
C PRO A 21 14.24 3.97 -1.12
N ILE A 22 14.65 3.28 -0.06
CA ILE A 22 16.06 2.97 0.20
C ILE A 22 16.20 1.45 0.15
N PRO A 23 17.02 0.89 -0.78
CA PRO A 23 17.33 -0.53 -0.77
C PRO A 23 18.00 -0.93 0.54
N ARG A 24 17.58 -2.05 1.12
CA ARG A 24 18.24 -2.65 2.27
C ARG A 24 19.34 -3.56 1.76
N ILE A 25 20.60 -3.21 2.11
CA ILE A 25 21.78 -3.94 1.64
C ILE A 25 22.18 -4.95 2.69
N PRO A 26 22.33 -6.25 2.34
CA PRO A 26 22.83 -7.25 3.26
C PRO A 26 24.33 -7.02 3.53
N TYR A 27 24.72 -7.14 4.80
CA TYR A 27 26.11 -7.08 5.23
C TYR A 27 26.53 -8.37 5.88
N TYR A 28 27.83 -8.73 5.81
CA TYR A 28 28.37 -10.01 6.29
C TYR A 28 28.29 -10.21 7.81
N TRP A 29 28.07 -9.14 8.59
CA TRP A 29 27.90 -9.21 10.04
C TRP A 29 26.46 -9.36 10.50
N MET A 30 25.51 -9.38 9.57
CA MET A 30 24.09 -9.53 9.88
C MET A 30 23.77 -10.97 10.31
N THR A 31 22.84 -11.09 11.21
CA THR A 31 22.29 -12.39 11.61
C THR A 31 21.43 -12.98 10.48
N ASP A 32 21.19 -14.30 10.55
CA ASP A 32 20.32 -14.97 9.58
C ASP A 32 18.89 -14.40 9.58
N GLU A 33 18.38 -13.98 10.75
CA GLU A 33 17.07 -13.36 10.89
C GLU A 33 17.01 -12.00 10.19
N GLU A 34 18.05 -11.17 10.34
CA GLU A 34 18.17 -9.89 9.65
C GLU A 34 18.26 -10.07 8.12
N LEU A 35 19.04 -11.06 7.68
CA LEU A 35 19.14 -11.40 6.25
C LEU A 35 17.81 -11.87 5.70
N GLN A 36 17.08 -12.74 6.42
CA GLN A 36 15.74 -13.17 6.02
C GLN A 36 14.76 -11.99 5.96
N SER A 37 14.85 -11.05 6.90
CA SER A 37 14.06 -9.83 6.90
C SER A 37 14.33 -8.97 5.66
N ILE A 38 15.60 -8.84 5.24
CA ILE A 38 15.97 -8.11 4.01
C ILE A 38 15.43 -8.81 2.78
N HIS A 39 15.52 -10.14 2.70
CA HIS A 39 14.94 -10.90 1.58
C HIS A 39 13.43 -10.73 1.49
N LYS A 40 12.75 -10.71 2.62
CA LYS A 40 11.30 -10.51 2.68
C LYS A 40 10.89 -9.08 2.38
N PHE A 41 11.66 -8.10 2.85
CA PHE A 41 11.40 -6.67 2.72
C PHE A 41 12.67 -5.96 2.22
N PRO A 42 12.90 -5.96 0.90
CA PRO A 42 14.15 -5.44 0.32
C PRO A 42 14.27 -3.91 0.34
N TYR A 43 13.21 -3.21 0.72
CA TYR A 43 13.20 -1.75 0.80
C TYR A 43 12.79 -1.25 2.18
N MET A 44 13.22 -0.04 2.51
CA MET A 44 12.71 0.75 3.63
C MET A 44 12.43 2.18 3.18
N ASN A 45 11.48 2.83 3.85
CA ASN A 45 11.19 4.23 3.60
C ASN A 45 12.22 5.13 4.27
N GLY A 46 12.88 5.99 3.50
CA GLY A 46 13.93 6.89 3.99
C GLY A 46 13.44 8.16 4.67
N GLU A 47 12.16 8.49 4.49
CA GLU A 47 11.56 9.74 4.96
C GLU A 47 10.25 9.49 5.70
N ARG A 48 9.92 10.41 6.62
CA ARG A 48 8.57 10.43 7.22
C ARG A 48 7.62 11.11 6.23
N CYS A 49 6.60 10.38 5.76
CA CYS A 49 5.74 10.82 4.67
C CYS A 49 4.28 10.94 5.15
N PRO A 50 3.82 12.12 5.54
CA PRO A 50 2.41 12.34 5.80
C PRO A 50 1.63 12.32 4.48
N PHE A 51 0.42 11.77 4.54
CA PHE A 51 -0.48 11.68 3.40
C PHE A 51 -1.93 11.89 3.82
N GLU A 52 -2.74 12.29 2.87
CA GLU A 52 -4.19 12.38 3.02
C GLU A 52 -4.89 11.81 1.78
N PHE A 53 -6.10 11.35 1.96
CA PHE A 53 -6.94 10.93 0.85
C PHE A 53 -8.42 11.07 1.18
N SER A 54 -9.22 11.21 0.13
CA SER A 54 -10.67 11.25 0.23
C SER A 54 -11.28 10.15 -0.63
N VAL A 55 -12.26 9.46 -0.10
CA VAL A 55 -12.97 8.37 -0.79
C VAL A 55 -14.47 8.55 -0.69
N ARG A 56 -15.16 8.16 -1.75
CA ARG A 56 -16.61 8.00 -1.74
C ARG A 56 -16.96 6.51 -1.62
N VAL A 57 -17.78 6.18 -0.64
CA VAL A 57 -18.30 4.82 -0.42
C VAL A 57 -19.82 4.88 -0.44
N GLY A 58 -20.41 4.46 -1.54
CA GLY A 58 -21.82 4.71 -1.82
C GLY A 58 -22.06 6.20 -2.08
N GLU A 59 -22.87 6.84 -1.25
CA GLU A 59 -23.18 8.29 -1.32
C GLU A 59 -22.34 9.13 -0.36
N GLU A 60 -21.66 8.50 0.59
CA GLU A 60 -20.90 9.18 1.64
C GLU A 60 -19.45 9.44 1.22
N VAL A 61 -18.90 10.58 1.66
CA VAL A 61 -17.52 10.98 1.43
C VAL A 61 -16.77 10.97 2.77
N TYR A 62 -15.64 10.27 2.79
CA TYR A 62 -14.77 10.17 3.96
C TYR A 62 -13.39 10.74 3.64
N LYS A 63 -12.81 11.44 4.63
CA LYS A 63 -11.43 11.92 4.57
C LYS A 63 -10.58 11.19 5.59
N PHE A 64 -9.39 10.82 5.18
CA PHE A 64 -8.40 10.13 6.00
C PHE A 64 -7.05 10.80 5.87
N ASN A 65 -6.28 10.75 6.93
CA ASN A 65 -4.89 11.13 6.95
C ASN A 65 -4.06 10.07 7.66
N GLY A 66 -2.78 10.06 7.38
CA GLY A 66 -1.85 9.13 7.99
C GLY A 66 -0.41 9.55 7.76
N VAL A 67 0.50 8.79 8.32
CA VAL A 67 1.93 9.03 8.19
C VAL A 67 2.65 7.71 7.98
N ILE A 68 3.33 7.57 6.85
CA ILE A 68 4.26 6.46 6.66
C ILE A 68 5.54 6.81 7.41
N PRO A 69 5.95 6.02 8.43
CA PRO A 69 7.13 6.35 9.20
C PRO A 69 8.41 6.14 8.37
N LYS A 70 9.45 6.89 8.71
CA LYS A 70 10.81 6.58 8.27
C LYS A 70 11.19 5.18 8.75
N GLY A 71 11.91 4.43 7.93
CA GLY A 71 12.33 3.07 8.25
C GLY A 71 11.27 2.00 8.02
N PHE A 72 10.04 2.36 7.64
CA PHE A 72 9.01 1.36 7.33
C PHE A 72 9.51 0.40 6.23
N PRO A 73 9.60 -0.90 6.52
CA PRO A 73 10.05 -1.89 5.56
C PRO A 73 8.89 -2.39 4.72
N TRP A 74 9.12 -2.61 3.42
CA TRP A 74 8.12 -3.25 2.55
C TRP A 74 8.76 -4.10 1.46
N ASN A 75 7.97 -4.97 0.89
CA ASN A 75 8.33 -5.64 -0.34
C ASN A 75 7.78 -4.84 -1.54
N VAL A 76 8.33 -5.11 -2.71
CA VAL A 76 7.75 -4.58 -3.94
C VAL A 76 6.51 -5.39 -4.31
N ALA A 77 5.60 -4.74 -5.07
CA ALA A 77 4.37 -5.36 -5.49
C ALA A 77 4.60 -6.76 -6.10
N ASP A 78 3.94 -7.76 -5.55
CA ASP A 78 3.90 -9.10 -6.13
C ASP A 78 3.04 -9.05 -7.40
N ILE A 79 3.70 -8.79 -8.53
CA ILE A 79 3.04 -8.78 -9.83
C ILE A 79 2.91 -10.22 -10.31
N PRO A 80 1.69 -10.74 -10.47
CA PRO A 80 1.48 -12.09 -10.97
C PRO A 80 2.23 -12.33 -12.29
N PHE A 81 2.84 -13.49 -12.44
CA PHE A 81 3.64 -13.87 -13.61
C PHE A 81 2.94 -13.57 -14.94
N LEU A 82 1.64 -13.82 -15.03
CA LEU A 82 0.82 -13.56 -16.21
C LEU A 82 0.76 -12.07 -16.61
N LEU A 83 1.06 -11.16 -15.70
CA LEU A 83 1.01 -9.73 -15.92
C LEU A 83 2.38 -9.11 -16.16
N GLN A 84 3.46 -9.84 -15.89
CA GLN A 84 4.82 -9.32 -16.07
C GLN A 84 5.07 -8.77 -17.48
N PRO A 85 4.56 -9.38 -18.57
CA PRO A 85 4.78 -8.86 -19.91
C PRO A 85 4.11 -7.51 -20.19
N ILE A 86 3.04 -7.19 -19.46
CA ILE A 86 2.25 -5.95 -19.65
C ILE A 86 2.41 -4.95 -18.53
N SER A 87 3.04 -5.35 -17.43
CA SER A 87 3.34 -4.49 -16.28
C SER A 87 4.73 -3.86 -16.41
N TYR A 88 5.05 -2.95 -15.50
CA TYR A 88 6.42 -2.54 -15.25
C TYR A 88 7.14 -3.58 -14.38
N ASP A 89 8.47 -3.62 -14.48
CA ASP A 89 9.28 -4.34 -13.49
C ASP A 89 8.87 -3.91 -12.08
N LYS A 90 8.74 -4.88 -11.18
CA LYS A 90 8.37 -4.63 -9.79
C LYS A 90 9.33 -3.67 -9.07
N HIS A 91 10.59 -3.59 -9.51
CA HIS A 91 11.61 -2.67 -9.00
C HIS A 91 11.63 -1.33 -9.74
N SER A 92 10.73 -1.12 -10.71
CA SER A 92 10.60 0.16 -11.40
C SER A 92 10.25 1.26 -10.39
N PRO A 93 10.90 2.44 -10.47
CA PRO A 93 10.57 3.58 -9.61
C PRO A 93 9.09 3.95 -9.64
N PHE A 94 8.42 3.71 -10.78
CA PHE A 94 6.98 3.97 -10.92
C PHE A 94 6.12 3.07 -10.02
N VAL A 95 6.56 1.84 -9.77
CA VAL A 95 5.82 0.83 -9.00
C VAL A 95 6.17 0.88 -7.52
N VAL A 96 7.43 1.15 -7.20
CA VAL A 96 7.96 1.06 -5.84
C VAL A 96 7.23 2.01 -4.87
N GLN A 97 6.96 3.25 -5.26
CA GLN A 97 6.20 4.19 -4.40
C GLN A 97 4.75 3.76 -4.22
N GLY A 98 4.11 3.29 -5.29
CA GLY A 98 2.73 2.79 -5.22
C GLY A 98 2.62 1.55 -4.31
N SER A 99 3.58 0.64 -4.37
CA SER A 99 3.61 -0.53 -3.51
C SER A 99 3.83 -0.16 -2.04
N LEU A 100 4.64 0.83 -1.74
CA LEU A 100 4.86 1.30 -0.37
C LEU A 100 3.55 1.72 0.29
N ILE A 101 2.80 2.64 -0.32
CA ILE A 101 1.54 3.11 0.28
C ILE A 101 0.51 1.98 0.39
N HIS A 102 0.45 1.11 -0.61
CA HIS A 102 -0.41 -0.06 -0.59
C HIS A 102 -0.06 -1.00 0.58
N ASP A 103 1.20 -1.37 0.73
CA ASP A 103 1.67 -2.26 1.80
C ASP A 103 1.51 -1.61 3.18
N TYR A 104 1.78 -0.29 3.28
CA TYR A 104 1.56 0.45 4.51
C TYR A 104 0.09 0.42 4.95
N LEU A 105 -0.83 0.73 4.05
CA LEU A 105 -2.26 0.73 4.35
C LEU A 105 -2.76 -0.68 4.69
N LEU A 106 -2.26 -1.71 4.03
CA LEU A 106 -2.62 -3.10 4.33
C LEU A 106 -1.99 -3.60 5.63
N SER A 107 -0.75 -3.21 5.93
CA SER A 107 -0.09 -3.57 7.19
C SER A 107 -0.77 -2.91 8.38
N ARG A 108 -1.20 -1.66 8.22
CA ARG A 108 -2.02 -0.91 9.18
C ARG A 108 -3.52 -1.24 9.11
N LYS A 109 -3.93 -2.16 8.26
CA LYS A 109 -5.32 -2.58 8.21
C LYS A 109 -5.88 -2.96 9.59
N ARG A 110 -5.06 -3.59 10.43
CA ARG A 110 -5.44 -3.82 11.84
C ARG A 110 -5.51 -2.52 12.63
N VAL A 111 -4.62 -1.55 12.37
CA VAL A 111 -4.57 -0.29 13.12
C VAL A 111 -5.63 0.67 12.60
N LEU A 112 -5.73 0.94 11.31
CA LEU A 112 -6.79 1.80 10.76
C LEU A 112 -8.18 1.17 10.91
N TYR A 113 -8.28 -0.15 10.82
CA TYR A 113 -9.53 -0.87 11.03
C TYR A 113 -9.84 -1.07 12.53
N ASN A 114 -8.82 -1.25 13.38
CA ASN A 114 -8.98 -1.36 14.83
C ASN A 114 -8.94 0.00 15.55
N ASP A 115 -8.44 1.07 14.92
CA ASP A 115 -8.55 2.44 15.45
C ASP A 115 -9.98 3.01 15.34
N TRP A 116 -10.95 2.13 15.11
CA TRP A 116 -12.39 2.46 15.11
C TRP A 116 -12.80 3.45 14.01
N GLU A 117 -11.86 4.10 13.34
CA GLU A 117 -12.19 5.15 12.38
C GLU A 117 -12.89 4.56 11.15
N MET A 118 -12.37 3.47 10.59
CA MET A 118 -13.00 2.80 9.44
C MET A 118 -14.27 2.06 9.83
N GLU A 119 -14.26 1.38 10.98
CA GLU A 119 -15.43 0.66 11.49
C GLU A 119 -16.53 1.63 11.94
N ALA A 120 -16.18 2.71 12.65
CA ALA A 120 -17.11 3.75 13.05
C ALA A 120 -17.77 4.45 11.85
N LYS A 121 -17.09 4.51 10.70
CA LYS A 121 -17.62 5.00 9.43
C LYS A 121 -18.33 3.91 8.62
N GLY A 122 -18.45 2.70 9.14
CA GLY A 122 -19.09 1.57 8.49
C GLY A 122 -18.42 1.11 7.19
N ILE A 123 -17.12 1.35 7.03
CA ILE A 123 -16.32 0.88 5.88
C ILE A 123 -15.93 -0.58 6.13
N THR A 124 -16.36 -1.47 5.28
CA THR A 124 -16.05 -2.90 5.40
C THR A 124 -14.58 -3.20 5.03
N PRO A 125 -13.99 -4.31 5.54
CA PRO A 125 -12.65 -4.74 5.15
C PRO A 125 -12.46 -4.88 3.63
N LEU A 126 -13.51 -5.27 2.93
CA LEU A 126 -13.49 -5.42 1.48
C LEU A 126 -13.45 -4.06 0.77
N GLU A 127 -14.23 -3.10 1.25
CA GLU A 127 -14.22 -1.73 0.73
C GLU A 127 -12.87 -1.08 1.00
N PHE A 128 -12.27 -1.32 2.17
CA PHE A 128 -10.92 -0.84 2.49
C PHE A 128 -9.85 -1.42 1.54
N LYS A 129 -9.89 -2.72 1.24
CA LYS A 129 -8.98 -3.33 0.25
C LYS A 129 -9.09 -2.65 -1.12
N ARG A 130 -10.30 -2.30 -1.55
CA ARG A 130 -10.50 -1.56 -2.80
C ARG A 130 -9.94 -0.16 -2.75
N ILE A 131 -10.11 0.54 -1.62
CA ILE A 131 -9.51 1.85 -1.40
C ILE A 131 -7.99 1.78 -1.60
N THR A 132 -7.32 0.79 -1.00
CA THR A 132 -5.86 0.64 -1.15
C THR A 132 -5.45 0.38 -2.60
N SER A 133 -6.20 -0.42 -3.33
CA SER A 133 -5.93 -0.69 -4.76
C SER A 133 -6.18 0.54 -5.65
N GLU A 134 -7.20 1.34 -5.35
CA GLU A 134 -7.44 2.61 -6.07
C GLU A 134 -6.33 3.62 -5.79
N ILE A 135 -5.85 3.72 -4.54
CA ILE A 135 -4.70 4.57 -4.18
C ILE A 135 -3.44 4.11 -4.92
N PHE A 136 -3.16 2.80 -4.95
CA PHE A 136 -2.06 2.25 -5.73
C PHE A 136 -2.13 2.71 -7.19
N GLY A 137 -3.26 2.52 -7.86
CA GLY A 137 -3.46 2.96 -9.23
C GLY A 137 -3.33 4.46 -9.43
N TYR A 138 -3.75 5.26 -8.44
CA TYR A 138 -3.59 6.71 -8.47
C TYR A 138 -2.13 7.12 -8.42
N VAL A 139 -1.35 6.55 -7.48
CA VAL A 139 0.09 6.84 -7.34
C VAL A 139 0.87 6.40 -8.58
N LEU A 140 0.52 5.28 -9.20
CA LEU A 140 1.11 4.87 -10.47
C LEU A 140 0.92 5.95 -11.55
N ARG A 141 -0.28 6.51 -11.68
CA ARG A 141 -0.57 7.59 -12.66
C ARG A 141 0.18 8.87 -12.31
N TYR A 142 0.23 9.23 -11.03
CA TYR A 142 1.00 10.38 -10.57
C TYR A 142 2.47 10.25 -10.95
N ASN A 143 3.03 9.04 -10.90
CA ASN A 143 4.39 8.72 -11.31
C ASN A 143 4.56 8.59 -12.85
N GLY A 144 3.53 8.89 -13.63
CA GLY A 144 3.63 8.90 -15.10
C GLY A 144 3.24 7.59 -15.80
N VAL A 145 2.73 6.59 -15.07
CA VAL A 145 2.21 5.37 -15.72
C VAL A 145 0.95 5.69 -16.52
N PRO A 146 0.84 5.29 -17.80
CA PRO A 146 -0.35 5.52 -18.61
C PRO A 146 -1.62 5.00 -17.93
N TYR A 147 -2.72 5.77 -18.03
CA TYR A 147 -3.98 5.49 -17.35
C TYR A 147 -4.45 4.03 -17.46
N ARG A 148 -4.50 3.51 -18.70
CA ARG A 148 -4.98 2.13 -18.95
C ARG A 148 -4.13 1.08 -18.21
N LYS A 149 -2.82 1.29 -18.20
CA LYS A 149 -1.86 0.38 -17.56
C LYS A 149 -1.97 0.46 -16.04
N ALA A 150 -2.01 1.66 -15.46
CA ALA A 150 -2.21 1.88 -14.03
C ALA A 150 -3.54 1.29 -13.55
N TRP A 151 -4.62 1.51 -14.31
CA TRP A 151 -5.93 0.95 -14.02
C TRP A 151 -5.89 -0.58 -14.03
N LEU A 152 -5.29 -1.18 -15.04
CA LEU A 152 -5.16 -2.64 -15.15
C LEU A 152 -4.40 -3.20 -13.95
N MET A 153 -3.25 -2.62 -13.61
CA MET A 153 -2.44 -3.03 -12.46
C MET A 153 -3.24 -2.93 -11.15
N ALA A 154 -3.95 -1.83 -10.93
CA ALA A 154 -4.80 -1.66 -9.75
C ALA A 154 -5.92 -2.70 -9.67
N LYS A 155 -6.56 -3.04 -10.79
CA LYS A 155 -7.60 -4.08 -10.85
C LYS A 155 -7.06 -5.47 -10.56
N PHE A 156 -5.84 -5.77 -11.00
CA PHE A 156 -5.21 -7.05 -10.68
C PHE A 156 -4.80 -7.13 -9.21
N VAL A 157 -4.27 -6.06 -8.64
CA VAL A 157 -3.98 -6.00 -7.20
C VAL A 157 -5.27 -6.17 -6.40
N ASP A 158 -6.36 -5.51 -6.77
CA ASP A 158 -7.67 -5.68 -6.14
C ASP A 158 -8.16 -7.15 -6.22
N LEU A 159 -8.10 -7.74 -7.40
CA LEU A 159 -8.49 -9.14 -7.62
C LEU A 159 -7.64 -10.11 -6.82
N PHE A 160 -6.32 -9.93 -6.82
CA PHE A 160 -5.38 -10.81 -6.14
C PHE A 160 -5.59 -10.81 -4.62
N GLN A 161 -5.97 -9.67 -4.04
CA GLN A 161 -6.30 -9.55 -2.61
C GLN A 161 -7.52 -10.38 -2.18
N TYR A 162 -8.37 -10.80 -3.11
CA TYR A 162 -9.48 -11.71 -2.79
C TYR A 162 -9.03 -13.15 -2.63
N PHE A 163 -8.04 -13.58 -3.41
CA PHE A 163 -7.60 -14.98 -3.45
C PHE A 163 -6.49 -15.27 -2.44
N ILE A 164 -5.72 -14.26 -2.07
CA ILE A 164 -4.68 -14.42 -1.06
C ILE A 164 -5.19 -13.76 0.22
N PRO A 165 -5.36 -14.52 1.31
CA PRO A 165 -5.56 -13.94 2.62
C PRO A 165 -4.24 -13.31 3.06
N THR A 166 -3.83 -12.23 2.40
CA THR A 166 -2.65 -11.44 2.72
C THR A 166 -2.91 -10.66 4.00
N TRP A 167 -2.94 -11.40 5.07
CA TRP A 167 -2.69 -10.89 6.38
C TRP A 167 -1.17 -10.83 6.50
N TYR A 168 -0.55 -9.81 5.91
CA TYR A 168 0.78 -9.45 6.32
C TYR A 168 0.66 -9.04 7.78
N SER A 169 0.88 -10.00 8.66
CA SER A 169 1.20 -9.71 10.04
C SER A 169 2.62 -9.16 10.08
N LEU A 170 2.83 -7.98 9.51
CA LEU A 170 3.88 -7.11 9.97
C LEU A 170 3.50 -6.82 11.41
N ASN A 171 4.25 -7.36 12.33
CA ASN A 171 4.14 -7.06 13.74
C ASN A 171 4.61 -5.60 13.87
N VAL A 172 3.68 -4.66 13.69
CA VAL A 172 3.97 -3.21 13.75
C VAL A 172 4.55 -2.83 15.13
N LYS A 173 4.39 -3.70 16.14
CA LYS A 173 5.02 -3.55 17.45
C LYS A 173 6.55 -3.65 17.44
N GLU A 174 7.16 -4.26 16.41
CA GLU A 174 8.62 -4.32 16.28
C GLU A 174 9.23 -3.05 15.67
N PHE A 175 8.41 -2.15 15.18
CA PHE A 175 8.84 -0.88 14.57
C PHE A 175 8.26 0.29 15.37
N ASP A 176 8.61 0.36 16.66
CA ASP A 176 8.43 1.59 17.44
C ASP A 176 9.50 2.58 16.98
N LEU A 177 9.21 3.18 15.85
CA LEU A 177 10.03 4.20 15.23
C LEU A 177 9.65 5.53 15.88
N GLY A 178 10.34 5.83 16.97
CA GLY A 178 10.25 7.09 17.70
C GLY A 178 10.25 8.35 16.84
#